data_486eaf2fc8f230abe7497a5ee0cf7b71
#
_entry.id   486eaf2fc8f230abe7497a5ee0cf7b71
#
_cell.length_a   1.000
_cell.length_b   1.000
_cell.length_c   1.000
_cell.angle_alpha   90.00
_cell.angle_beta   90.00
_cell.angle_gamma   90.00
#
_symmetry.space_group_name_H-M   'P 1'
#
loop_
_entity.id
_entity.type
_entity.pdbx_description
1 polymer ?
#
loop_
_entity_poly.entity_id
_entity_poly.type
_entity_poly.pdbx_seq_one_letter_code
_entity_poly.pdbx_strand_id
1 'polypeptide(L)'
;MSAQLWALAVVGAVVLAAAGLETFRAWRARSLSTGATSSPAGEPYIVYFTGESCTVCRTHQEPALARLEGVRIDKVDAVVERELADRYHVYTLPTTVVIGRDGVAAHVNYGYAPSPKLERQLAEARLAGLPSAATA
;
A
#
# COMPACT_ATOMS: atom_id res chain seq x y z
N MET A 1 -19.98 -26.37 40.03
CA MET A 1 -19.90 -25.69 38.75
C MET A 1 -19.98 -26.73 37.67
N SER A 2 -20.99 -26.71 36.84
CA SER A 2 -21.22 -27.72 35.83
C SER A 2 -20.21 -27.56 34.70
N ALA A 3 -19.78 -28.67 34.07
CA ALA A 3 -18.89 -28.69 32.92
C ALA A 3 -19.37 -27.77 31.75
N GLN A 4 -20.67 -27.57 31.68
CA GLN A 4 -21.30 -26.68 30.69
C GLN A 4 -20.92 -25.19 30.88
N LEU A 5 -20.80 -24.71 32.12
CA LEU A 5 -20.37 -23.33 32.40
C LEU A 5 -18.90 -23.11 32.01
N TRP A 6 -18.06 -24.09 32.23
CA TRP A 6 -16.66 -24.05 31.80
C TRP A 6 -16.54 -24.05 30.28
N ALA A 7 -17.33 -24.87 29.58
CA ALA A 7 -17.34 -24.88 28.12
C ALA A 7 -17.77 -23.53 27.51
N LEU A 8 -18.82 -22.92 28.08
CA LEU A 8 -19.28 -21.59 27.64
C LEU A 8 -18.24 -20.50 27.92
N ALA A 9 -17.54 -20.57 29.05
CA ALA A 9 -16.47 -19.60 29.36
C ALA A 9 -15.30 -19.71 28.40
N VAL A 10 -14.90 -20.93 28.03
CA VAL A 10 -13.81 -21.18 27.04
C VAL A 10 -14.23 -20.69 25.67
N VAL A 11 -15.43 -21.00 25.20
CA VAL A 11 -15.94 -20.54 23.90
C VAL A 11 -16.02 -19.01 23.88
N GLY A 12 -16.52 -18.38 24.93
CA GLY A 12 -16.57 -16.93 25.06
C GLY A 12 -15.17 -16.29 25.00
N ALA A 13 -14.20 -16.87 25.68
CA ALA A 13 -12.82 -16.37 25.66
C ALA A 13 -12.18 -16.50 24.28
N VAL A 14 -12.42 -17.60 23.56
CA VAL A 14 -11.91 -17.80 22.19
C VAL A 14 -12.53 -16.78 21.20
N VAL A 15 -13.84 -16.55 21.30
CA VAL A 15 -14.53 -15.56 20.46
C VAL A 15 -14.02 -14.14 20.72
N LEU A 16 -13.82 -13.78 21.99
CA LEU A 16 -13.27 -12.46 22.35
C LEU A 16 -11.81 -12.29 21.89
N ALA A 17 -11.01 -13.35 21.98
CA ALA A 17 -9.64 -13.32 21.48
C ALA A 17 -9.58 -13.18 19.96
N ALA A 18 -10.45 -13.87 19.22
CA ALA A 18 -10.55 -13.75 17.76
C ALA A 18 -11.01 -12.34 17.34
N ALA A 19 -12.03 -11.79 17.98
CA ALA A 19 -12.51 -10.44 17.72
C ALA A 19 -11.45 -9.37 18.09
N GLY A 20 -10.71 -9.56 19.17
CA GLY A 20 -9.60 -8.69 19.56
C GLY A 20 -8.45 -8.72 18.56
N LEU A 21 -8.14 -9.89 18.01
CA LEU A 21 -7.10 -10.05 17.00
C LEU A 21 -7.47 -9.36 15.67
N GLU A 22 -8.72 -9.47 15.23
CA GLU A 22 -9.22 -8.79 14.03
C GLU A 22 -9.21 -7.27 14.18
N THR A 23 -9.64 -6.75 15.33
CA THR A 23 -9.60 -5.30 15.60
C THR A 23 -8.16 -4.79 15.71
N PHE A 24 -7.25 -5.57 16.30
CA PHE A 24 -5.84 -5.23 16.38
C PHE A 24 -5.16 -5.26 15.00
N ARG A 25 -5.48 -6.23 14.15
CA ARG A 25 -5.00 -6.30 12.76
C ARG A 25 -5.51 -5.10 11.95
N ALA A 26 -6.79 -4.76 12.08
CA ALA A 26 -7.38 -3.60 11.43
C ALA A 26 -6.77 -2.27 11.92
N TRP A 27 -6.48 -2.17 13.23
CA TRP A 27 -5.82 -0.99 13.80
C TRP A 27 -4.36 -0.90 13.35
N ARG A 28 -3.63 -2.02 13.32
CA ARG A 28 -2.26 -2.07 12.83
C ARG A 28 -2.16 -1.73 11.34
N ALA A 29 -3.10 -2.21 10.52
CA ALA A 29 -3.18 -1.83 9.11
C ALA A 29 -3.39 -0.32 8.92
N ARG A 30 -4.23 0.31 9.78
CA ARG A 30 -4.43 1.76 9.79
C ARG A 30 -3.22 2.53 10.32
N SER A 31 -2.50 1.99 11.29
CA SER A 31 -1.29 2.64 11.85
C SER A 31 -0.11 2.64 10.88
N LEU A 32 -0.02 1.65 10.01
CA LEU A 32 0.98 1.62 8.94
C LEU A 32 0.68 2.63 7.82
N SER A 33 -0.58 3.06 7.71
CA SER A 33 -1.01 4.13 6.82
C SER A 33 -0.70 5.54 7.36
N THR A 34 -0.40 5.67 8.66
CA THR A 34 -0.19 6.97 9.34
C THR A 34 1.25 7.48 9.28
N GLY A 35 2.17 6.74 8.66
CA GLY A 35 3.50 7.23 8.29
C GLY A 35 3.51 8.02 6.98
N ALA A 36 2.35 8.23 6.38
CA ALA A 36 2.19 8.96 5.15
C ALA A 36 2.41 10.46 5.41
N THR A 37 3.46 10.99 4.88
CA THR A 37 3.56 12.42 4.57
C THR A 37 2.27 12.78 3.85
N SER A 38 1.47 13.66 4.46
CA SER A 38 0.15 14.04 3.94
C SER A 38 0.30 14.63 2.55
N SER A 39 0.14 13.80 1.53
CA SER A 39 -0.06 14.30 0.18
C SER A 39 -1.42 15.02 0.18
N PRO A 40 -1.51 16.24 -0.34
CA PRO A 40 -2.80 16.89 -0.46
C PRO A 40 -3.78 16.00 -1.19
N ALA A 41 -5.02 15.97 -0.75
CA ALA A 41 -6.06 15.17 -1.38
C ALA A 41 -6.11 15.48 -2.89
N GLY A 42 -5.99 14.45 -3.71
CA GLY A 42 -6.02 14.59 -5.17
C GLY A 42 -4.65 14.71 -5.85
N GLU A 43 -3.54 14.52 -5.15
CA GLU A 43 -2.23 14.36 -5.78
C GLU A 43 -1.90 12.89 -6.06
N PRO A 44 -1.24 12.57 -7.18
CA PRO A 44 -0.76 11.22 -7.45
C PRO A 44 0.22 10.74 -6.39
N TYR A 45 0.20 9.46 -6.09
CA TYR A 45 1.10 8.84 -5.12
C TYR A 45 1.53 7.46 -5.59
N ILE A 46 2.49 6.86 -4.88
CA ILE A 46 3.03 5.54 -5.21
C ILE A 46 2.66 4.54 -4.12
N VAL A 47 2.16 3.39 -4.54
CA VAL A 47 2.07 2.19 -3.70
C VAL A 47 3.27 1.30 -4.05
N TYR A 48 4.13 1.07 -3.07
CA TYR A 48 5.35 0.31 -3.23
C TYR A 48 5.24 -1.04 -2.54
N PHE A 49 5.23 -2.11 -3.33
CA PHE A 49 5.21 -3.48 -2.85
C PHE A 49 6.62 -4.01 -2.67
N THR A 50 6.90 -4.48 -1.47
CA THR A 50 8.19 -5.03 -1.04
C THR A 50 7.99 -6.34 -0.29
N GLY A 51 9.07 -6.96 0.15
CA GLY A 51 9.08 -8.13 1.01
C GLY A 51 10.36 -8.19 1.82
N GLU A 52 10.31 -8.85 2.96
CA GLU A 52 11.43 -8.93 3.91
C GLU A 52 12.71 -9.50 3.26
N SER A 53 12.58 -10.51 2.40
CA SER A 53 13.70 -11.17 1.72
C SER A 53 14.10 -10.51 0.39
N CYS A 54 13.47 -9.42 -0.01
CA CYS A 54 13.73 -8.76 -1.29
C CYS A 54 14.98 -7.87 -1.21
N THR A 55 16.13 -8.38 -1.66
CA THR A 55 17.39 -7.62 -1.69
C THR A 55 17.33 -6.44 -2.65
N VAL A 56 16.80 -6.62 -3.86
CA VAL A 56 16.66 -5.55 -4.87
C VAL A 56 15.76 -4.42 -4.38
N CYS A 57 14.73 -4.73 -3.58
CA CYS A 57 13.90 -3.72 -2.94
C CYS A 57 14.74 -2.76 -2.09
N ARG A 58 15.56 -3.30 -1.20
CA ARG A 58 16.39 -2.51 -0.28
C ARG A 58 17.55 -1.80 -0.97
N THR A 59 18.23 -2.46 -1.90
CA THR A 59 19.48 -1.96 -2.50
C THR A 59 19.28 -1.04 -3.67
N HIS A 60 18.18 -1.17 -4.41
CA HIS A 60 17.91 -0.41 -5.64
C HIS A 60 16.63 0.40 -5.57
N GLN A 61 15.51 -0.22 -5.22
CA GLN A 61 14.22 0.47 -5.27
C GLN A 61 14.04 1.51 -4.17
N GLU A 62 14.38 1.20 -2.94
CA GLU A 62 14.24 2.15 -1.84
C GLU A 62 15.11 3.41 -2.02
N PRO A 63 16.38 3.32 -2.45
CA PRO A 63 17.16 4.51 -2.80
C PRO A 63 16.57 5.32 -3.96
N ALA A 64 15.96 4.66 -4.95
CA ALA A 64 15.30 5.35 -6.04
C ALA A 64 14.05 6.12 -5.57
N LEU A 65 13.25 5.51 -4.70
CA LEU A 65 12.09 6.15 -4.09
C LEU A 65 12.48 7.32 -3.17
N ALA A 66 13.59 7.19 -2.46
CA ALA A 66 14.10 8.25 -1.57
C ALA A 66 14.51 9.53 -2.31
N ARG A 67 14.76 9.46 -3.61
CA ARG A 67 15.06 10.63 -4.45
C ARG A 67 13.82 11.42 -4.89
N LEU A 68 12.63 10.84 -4.73
CA LEU A 68 11.38 11.50 -5.09
C LEU A 68 11.00 12.49 -3.99
N GLU A 69 10.93 13.76 -4.32
CA GLU A 69 10.58 14.82 -3.37
C GLU A 69 9.08 15.12 -3.41
N GLY A 70 8.48 15.31 -2.25
CA GLY A 70 7.09 15.71 -2.11
C GLY A 70 6.06 14.69 -2.59
N VAL A 71 6.44 13.41 -2.72
CA VAL A 71 5.58 12.32 -3.16
C VAL A 71 5.24 11.42 -1.99
N ARG A 72 3.96 11.14 -1.82
CA ARG A 72 3.49 10.11 -0.89
C ARG A 72 3.87 8.73 -1.42
N ILE A 73 4.51 7.92 -0.58
CA ILE A 73 4.86 6.54 -0.88
C ILE A 73 4.29 5.64 0.21
N ASP A 74 3.34 4.80 -0.17
CA ASP A 74 2.75 3.79 0.71
C ASP A 74 3.53 2.49 0.53
N LYS A 75 4.37 2.16 1.49
CA LYS A 75 5.15 0.92 1.51
C LYS A 75 4.28 -0.23 2.01
N VAL A 76 4.17 -1.28 1.22
CA VAL A 76 3.31 -2.45 1.48
C VAL A 76 4.15 -3.72 1.40
N ASP A 77 4.08 -4.54 2.44
CA ASP A 77 4.63 -5.90 2.39
C ASP A 77 3.64 -6.81 1.65
N ALA A 78 4.06 -7.32 0.49
CA ALA A 78 3.20 -8.12 -0.39
C ALA A 78 2.83 -9.49 0.20
N VAL A 79 3.59 -9.99 1.17
CA VAL A 79 3.30 -11.26 1.85
C VAL A 79 2.25 -11.05 2.95
N VAL A 80 2.36 -9.95 3.68
CA VAL A 80 1.44 -9.58 4.76
C VAL A 80 0.11 -9.10 4.18
N GLU A 81 0.16 -8.20 3.20
CA GLU A 81 -0.99 -7.58 2.54
C GLU A 81 -1.33 -8.29 1.22
N ARG A 82 -1.51 -9.60 1.30
CA ARG A 82 -1.72 -10.46 0.11
C ARG A 82 -2.92 -10.04 -0.73
N GLU A 83 -4.04 -9.68 -0.11
CA GLU A 83 -5.24 -9.24 -0.83
C GLU A 83 -4.99 -7.97 -1.65
N LEU A 84 -4.21 -7.04 -1.10
CA LEU A 84 -3.84 -5.82 -1.81
C LEU A 84 -2.86 -6.12 -2.96
N ALA A 85 -1.90 -7.00 -2.73
CA ALA A 85 -0.97 -7.47 -3.77
C ALA A 85 -1.72 -8.18 -4.92
N ASP A 86 -2.68 -9.04 -4.60
CA ASP A 86 -3.51 -9.72 -5.60
C ASP A 86 -4.37 -8.75 -6.41
N ARG A 87 -4.90 -7.71 -5.77
CA ARG A 87 -5.70 -6.67 -6.45
C ARG A 87 -4.91 -5.93 -7.54
N TYR A 88 -3.63 -5.69 -7.32
CA TYR A 88 -2.73 -5.06 -8.29
C TYR A 88 -1.94 -6.06 -9.13
N HIS A 89 -2.26 -7.34 -9.05
CA HIS A 89 -1.58 -8.41 -9.78
C HIS A 89 -0.06 -8.41 -9.58
N VAL A 90 0.37 -8.30 -8.32
CA VAL A 90 1.80 -8.28 -7.96
C VAL A 90 2.38 -9.68 -8.05
N TYR A 91 3.18 -9.95 -9.08
CA TYR A 91 3.82 -11.25 -9.33
C TYR A 91 5.30 -11.27 -8.99
N THR A 92 5.90 -10.11 -8.84
CA THR A 92 7.34 -9.96 -8.59
C THR A 92 7.60 -8.78 -7.66
N LEU A 93 8.74 -8.77 -7.00
CA LEU A 93 9.18 -7.69 -6.14
C LEU A 93 10.54 -7.15 -6.62
N PRO A 94 10.73 -5.85 -6.56
CA PRO A 94 9.77 -4.81 -6.19
C PRO A 94 8.68 -4.59 -7.26
N THR A 95 7.52 -4.10 -6.85
CA THR A 95 6.50 -3.57 -7.75
C THR A 95 6.07 -2.20 -7.25
N THR A 96 6.02 -1.22 -8.13
CA THR A 96 5.54 0.13 -7.84
C THR A 96 4.31 0.44 -8.66
N VAL A 97 3.27 0.95 -8.01
CA VAL A 97 2.02 1.35 -8.66
C VAL A 97 1.85 2.85 -8.47
N VAL A 98 1.78 3.59 -9.56
CA VAL A 98 1.47 5.02 -9.54
C VAL A 98 -0.04 5.17 -9.57
N ILE A 99 -0.59 5.73 -8.51
CA ILE A 99 -2.02 6.01 -8.38
C ILE A 99 -2.27 7.44 -8.83
N GLY A 100 -3.22 7.60 -9.73
CA GLY A 100 -3.62 8.91 -10.24
C GLY A 100 -4.47 9.70 -9.26
N ARG A 101 -4.79 10.94 -9.63
CA ARG A 101 -5.63 11.85 -8.82
C ARG A 101 -7.05 11.33 -8.60
N ASP A 102 -7.52 10.47 -9.48
CA ASP A 102 -8.81 9.77 -9.42
C ASP A 102 -8.81 8.53 -8.51
N GLY A 103 -7.67 8.20 -7.92
CA GLY A 103 -7.49 7.00 -7.10
C GLY A 103 -7.32 5.70 -7.89
N VAL A 104 -7.20 5.78 -9.21
CA VAL A 104 -7.01 4.63 -10.10
C VAL A 104 -5.53 4.44 -10.43
N ALA A 105 -5.09 3.19 -10.57
CA ALA A 105 -3.73 2.88 -10.98
C ALA A 105 -3.47 3.39 -12.40
N ALA A 106 -2.58 4.37 -12.53
CA ALA A 106 -2.18 4.94 -13.81
C ALA A 106 -1.03 4.15 -14.45
N HIS A 107 -0.08 3.69 -13.65
CA HIS A 107 1.07 2.89 -14.10
C HIS A 107 1.39 1.80 -13.09
N VAL A 108 1.77 0.64 -13.60
CA VAL A 108 2.28 -0.48 -12.79
C VAL A 108 3.65 -0.88 -13.32
N ASN A 109 4.65 -0.87 -12.45
CA ASN A 109 6.01 -1.27 -12.80
C ASN A 109 6.37 -2.55 -12.06
N TYR A 110 6.50 -3.62 -12.80
CA TYR A 110 6.99 -4.90 -12.30
C TYR A 110 8.52 -4.92 -12.34
N GLY A 111 9.14 -5.18 -11.20
CA GLY A 111 10.58 -5.07 -11.04
C GLY A 111 11.04 -3.65 -10.73
N TYR A 112 12.34 -3.45 -10.74
CA TYR A 112 12.96 -2.16 -10.42
C TYR A 112 12.52 -1.05 -11.38
N ALA A 113 12.11 0.07 -10.80
CA ALA A 113 11.79 1.29 -11.54
C ALA A 113 12.69 2.45 -11.06
N PRO A 114 13.54 3.01 -11.93
CA PRO A 114 14.42 4.12 -11.57
C PRO A 114 13.65 5.42 -11.33
N SER A 115 14.21 6.32 -10.53
CA SER A 115 13.60 7.61 -10.17
C SER A 115 13.11 8.41 -11.39
N PRO A 116 13.88 8.58 -12.48
CA PRO A 116 13.42 9.35 -13.63
C PRO A 116 12.16 8.78 -14.29
N LYS A 117 12.01 7.46 -14.29
CA LYS A 117 10.80 6.80 -14.79
C LYS A 117 9.60 7.10 -13.91
N LEU A 118 9.76 7.00 -12.60
CA LEU A 118 8.70 7.27 -11.63
C LEU A 118 8.28 8.75 -11.66
N GLU A 119 9.24 9.67 -11.75
CA GLU A 119 8.97 11.11 -11.88
C GLU A 119 8.14 11.43 -13.12
N ARG A 120 8.49 10.84 -14.25
CA ARG A 120 7.73 10.99 -15.50
C ARG A 120 6.31 10.46 -15.37
N GLN A 121 6.14 9.27 -14.80
CA GLN A 121 4.83 8.67 -14.57
C GLN A 121 3.95 9.48 -13.61
N LEU A 122 4.55 10.05 -12.57
CA LEU A 122 3.87 10.97 -11.65
C LEU A 122 3.43 12.25 -12.36
N ALA A 123 4.29 12.82 -13.21
CA ALA A 123 3.95 14.00 -14.00
C ALA A 123 2.79 13.71 -14.96
N GLU A 124 2.83 12.57 -15.65
CA GLU A 124 1.74 12.12 -16.52
C GLU A 124 0.42 11.93 -15.75
N ALA A 125 0.48 11.32 -14.57
CA ALA A 125 -0.68 11.12 -13.71
C ALA A 125 -1.27 12.44 -13.18
N ARG A 126 -0.45 13.46 -12.95
CA ARG A 126 -0.91 14.82 -12.59
C ARG A 126 -1.67 15.46 -13.75
N LEU A 127 -1.15 15.35 -14.95
CA LEU A 127 -1.77 15.94 -16.15
C LEU A 127 -3.08 15.25 -16.54
N ALA A 128 -3.14 13.92 -16.42
CA ALA A 128 -4.34 13.15 -16.74
C ALA A 128 -5.54 13.48 -15.84
N GLY A 129 -5.31 13.96 -14.62
CA GLY A 129 -6.35 14.39 -13.69
C GLY A 129 -6.81 15.84 -13.86
N LEU A 130 -6.20 16.61 -14.76
CA LEU A 130 -6.66 17.96 -15.06
C LEU A 130 -7.87 17.89 -16.02
N PRO A 131 -8.93 18.67 -15.78
CA PRO A 131 -9.98 18.79 -16.78
C PRO A 131 -9.33 19.28 -18.08
N SER A 132 -9.54 18.55 -19.16
CA SER A 132 -9.16 19.01 -20.48
C SER A 132 -9.75 20.41 -20.63
N ALA A 133 -8.89 21.42 -20.77
CA ALA A 133 -9.34 22.72 -21.15
C ALA A 133 -10.00 22.54 -22.53
N ALA A 134 -11.32 22.46 -22.51
CA ALA A 134 -12.08 22.43 -23.74
C ALA A 134 -11.66 23.66 -24.50
N THR A 135 -10.99 23.44 -25.61
CA THR A 135 -10.72 24.47 -26.60
C THR A 135 -12.08 25.01 -27.03
N ALA A 136 -12.39 26.15 -26.51
CA ALA A 136 -13.54 26.92 -26.99
C ALA A 136 -13.24 27.41 -28.40
#